data_3c5483a6150668ad07daf7283c28692b
#
_entry.id   3c5483a6150668ad07daf7283c28692b
#
_cell.length_a   1.000
_cell.length_b   1.000
_cell.length_c   1.000
_cell.angle_alpha   90.00
_cell.angle_beta   90.00
_cell.angle_gamma   90.00
#
_symmetry.space_group_name_H-M   'P 1'
#
loop_
_entity.id
_entity.type
_entity.pdbx_description
1 polymer ?
#
loop_
_entity_poly.entity_id
_entity_poly.type
_entity_poly.pdbx_seq_one_letter_code
_entity_poly.pdbx_strand_id
1 'polypeptide(L)'
;MKKITTLTVIGLAAALLAACSSDSSNKKDTGASETKTEQQTTVASKAEPTAEEKAALEKAKLFSESLHPSKEKLKEVLVNQEKFPEEVAQYAVDNLEVNWKEEALAKAKSFQETLHLSNEKLTDVLVNSEKFTKEEAQYAIDNLK
;
A
#
# COMPACT_ATOMS: atom_id res chain seq x y z
N MET A 1 22.21 -29.47 -23.07
CA MET A 1 21.07 -30.32 -23.35
C MET A 1 20.57 -30.91 -22.05
N LYS A 2 19.58 -30.36 -21.40
CA LYS A 2 18.86 -30.99 -20.27
C LYS A 2 17.38 -30.64 -20.38
N LYS A 3 16.59 -31.67 -20.37
CA LYS A 3 15.20 -31.76 -20.81
C LYS A 3 14.24 -31.10 -19.83
N ILE A 4 13.33 -30.34 -20.40
CA ILE A 4 12.15 -29.78 -19.76
C ILE A 4 11.13 -30.91 -19.56
N THR A 5 10.70 -31.14 -18.33
CA THR A 5 9.60 -32.05 -18.04
C THR A 5 8.39 -31.24 -17.63
N THR A 6 7.46 -31.17 -18.54
CA THR A 6 6.11 -30.62 -18.38
C THR A 6 5.29 -31.58 -17.54
N LEU A 7 4.71 -31.15 -16.44
CA LEU A 7 3.68 -31.90 -15.73
C LEU A 7 2.39 -31.10 -15.72
N THR A 8 1.50 -31.52 -16.62
CA THR A 8 0.11 -31.10 -16.72
C THR A 8 -0.70 -31.92 -15.73
N VAL A 9 -1.39 -31.31 -14.81
CA VAL A 9 -2.47 -31.96 -14.04
C VAL A 9 -3.74 -31.14 -14.21
N ILE A 10 -4.63 -31.74 -14.98
CA ILE A 10 -6.04 -31.36 -15.17
C ILE A 10 -6.82 -31.99 -14.03
N GLY A 11 -7.53 -31.23 -13.29
CA GLY A 11 -8.47 -31.68 -12.26
C GLY A 11 -9.77 -30.89 -12.33
N LEU A 12 -10.69 -31.47 -13.07
CA LEU A 12 -12.08 -31.04 -13.23
C LEU A 12 -12.93 -31.65 -12.12
N ALA A 13 -13.70 -30.85 -11.40
CA ALA A 13 -14.89 -31.37 -10.72
C ALA A 13 -15.92 -30.24 -10.51
N ALA A 14 -17.05 -30.51 -11.05
CA ALA A 14 -18.25 -29.70 -11.15
C ALA A 14 -19.27 -30.04 -10.06
N ALA A 15 -20.28 -29.16 -9.96
CA ALA A 15 -21.66 -29.31 -9.48
C ALA A 15 -21.85 -29.31 -7.95
N LEU A 16 -22.95 -28.78 -7.34
CA LEU A 16 -24.36 -28.64 -7.71
C LEU A 16 -25.02 -27.57 -6.81
N LEU A 17 -25.81 -26.73 -7.37
CA LEU A 17 -27.21 -26.36 -7.13
C LEU A 17 -27.88 -26.82 -5.81
N ALA A 18 -28.39 -25.86 -5.08
CA ALA A 18 -29.70 -25.98 -4.44
C ALA A 18 -30.33 -24.59 -4.29
N ALA A 19 -31.35 -24.39 -5.08
CA ALA A 19 -32.31 -23.33 -4.94
C ALA A 19 -33.30 -23.70 -3.82
N CYS A 20 -33.73 -22.72 -3.05
CA CYS A 20 -35.04 -22.77 -2.42
C CYS A 20 -35.65 -21.39 -2.41
N SER A 21 -36.68 -21.32 -3.16
CA SER A 21 -37.70 -20.31 -3.35
C SER A 21 -38.69 -20.34 -2.17
N SER A 22 -39.25 -19.22 -1.87
CA SER A 22 -40.66 -18.92 -1.52
C SER A 22 -40.67 -17.71 -0.62
N ASP A 23 -41.23 -16.75 -0.95
CA ASP A 23 -42.53 -16.24 -1.39
C ASP A 23 -43.17 -15.34 -0.30
N SER A 24 -43.60 -14.25 -0.79
CA SER A 24 -44.81 -13.50 -0.51
C SER A 24 -44.89 -12.39 0.55
N SER A 25 -44.96 -11.26 -0.02
CA SER A 25 -46.04 -10.25 0.13
C SER A 25 -46.03 -9.29 1.31
N ASN A 26 -45.82 -8.07 0.93
CA ASN A 26 -46.81 -6.99 0.91
C ASN A 26 -46.75 -5.91 1.99
N LYS A 27 -46.71 -4.71 1.43
CA LYS A 27 -47.36 -3.45 1.80
C LYS A 27 -46.58 -2.44 2.65
N LYS A 28 -46.10 -1.44 1.91
CA LYS A 28 -46.44 -0.01 2.01
C LYS A 28 -46.55 0.59 3.42
N ASP A 29 -45.66 1.50 3.77
CA ASP A 29 -46.03 2.89 3.94
C ASP A 29 -44.82 3.82 4.07
N THR A 30 -45.06 5.00 3.59
CA THR A 30 -44.40 6.26 3.48
C THR A 30 -43.72 6.74 4.76
N GLY A 31 -42.52 7.31 4.61
CA GLY A 31 -41.91 8.14 5.64
C GLY A 31 -40.54 8.63 5.25
N ALA A 32 -40.52 9.81 4.65
CA ALA A 32 -39.30 10.59 4.47
C ALA A 32 -38.73 11.00 5.84
N SER A 33 -37.46 10.93 6.03
CA SER A 33 -36.67 11.97 6.70
C SER A 33 -35.19 11.67 6.73
N GLU A 34 -34.46 12.53 6.10
CA GLU A 34 -33.27 13.24 6.58
C GLU A 34 -32.02 12.47 6.92
N THR A 35 -31.11 12.52 5.98
CA THR A 35 -29.72 12.99 6.12
C THR A 35 -29.27 13.18 7.57
N LYS A 36 -28.39 12.34 8.02
CA LYS A 36 -27.36 12.75 8.96
C LYS A 36 -26.02 12.16 8.57
N THR A 37 -25.27 12.96 7.84
CA THR A 37 -23.82 12.90 7.75
C THR A 37 -23.30 12.98 9.18
N GLU A 38 -22.94 11.88 9.76
CA GLU A 38 -22.05 11.86 10.90
C GLU A 38 -20.62 11.73 10.40
N GLN A 39 -20.04 12.89 10.26
CA GLN A 39 -18.62 13.13 10.21
C GLN A 39 -18.06 12.70 11.57
N GLN A 40 -17.71 11.44 11.69
CA GLN A 40 -17.09 10.94 12.90
C GLN A 40 -15.58 11.21 12.81
N THR A 41 -15.23 12.40 13.29
CA THR A 41 -13.90 12.73 13.73
C THR A 41 -13.59 11.84 14.93
N THR A 42 -13.04 10.67 14.73
CA THR A 42 -12.53 9.86 15.82
C THR A 42 -11.11 10.29 16.18
N VAL A 43 -11.05 11.05 17.24
CA VAL A 43 -9.85 11.21 18.07
C VAL A 43 -9.26 9.84 18.41
N ALA A 44 -7.94 9.72 18.19
CA ALA A 44 -7.14 8.54 18.46
C ALA A 44 -7.31 8.01 19.88
N SER A 45 -8.11 6.99 20.03
CA SER A 45 -7.98 6.03 21.11
C SER A 45 -7.05 4.94 20.58
N LYS A 46 -5.98 4.65 21.31
CA LYS A 46 -5.00 3.61 20.99
C LYS A 46 -5.67 2.24 21.16
N ALA A 47 -6.55 1.90 20.22
CA ALA A 47 -7.10 0.57 20.06
C ALA A 47 -5.99 -0.33 19.50
N GLU A 48 -5.98 -1.60 19.89
CA GLU A 48 -5.06 -2.55 19.27
C GLU A 48 -5.28 -2.60 17.75
N PRO A 49 -4.21 -2.67 16.97
CA PRO A 49 -4.33 -2.68 15.52
C PRO A 49 -5.15 -3.88 15.04
N THR A 50 -6.02 -3.64 14.09
CA THR A 50 -6.83 -4.66 13.42
C THR A 50 -5.95 -5.67 12.69
N ALA A 51 -6.49 -6.82 12.33
CA ALA A 51 -5.77 -7.82 11.55
C ALA A 51 -5.33 -7.28 10.18
N GLU A 52 -6.13 -6.41 9.58
CA GLU A 52 -5.85 -5.77 8.30
C GLU A 52 -4.73 -4.72 8.41
N GLU A 53 -4.73 -3.92 9.47
CA GLU A 53 -3.66 -2.97 9.76
C GLU A 53 -2.31 -3.67 10.03
N LYS A 54 -2.34 -4.79 10.76
CA LYS A 54 -1.14 -5.63 10.97
C LYS A 54 -0.62 -6.18 9.65
N ALA A 55 -1.49 -6.71 8.80
CA ALA A 55 -1.11 -7.22 7.48
C ALA A 55 -0.53 -6.13 6.58
N ALA A 56 -1.13 -4.95 6.57
CA ALA A 56 -0.61 -3.80 5.82
C ALA A 56 0.76 -3.33 6.34
N LEU A 57 0.96 -3.33 7.67
CA LEU A 57 2.24 -2.99 8.28
C LEU A 57 3.35 -3.99 7.92
N GLU A 58 3.04 -5.29 7.91
CA GLU A 58 3.98 -6.32 7.46
C GLU A 58 4.37 -6.14 5.99
N LYS A 59 3.39 -5.85 5.13
CA LYS A 59 3.64 -5.53 3.72
C LYS A 59 4.48 -4.28 3.56
N ALA A 60 4.18 -3.24 4.33
CA ALA A 60 4.95 -2.00 4.33
C ALA A 60 6.44 -2.24 4.67
N LYS A 61 6.72 -3.09 5.66
CA LYS A 61 8.09 -3.49 6.02
C LYS A 61 8.82 -4.17 4.87
N LEU A 62 8.18 -5.15 4.24
CA LEU A 62 8.77 -5.86 3.10
C LEU A 62 9.09 -4.94 1.92
N PHE A 63 8.20 -3.99 1.63
CA PHE A 63 8.43 -3.01 0.57
C PHE A 63 9.51 -1.99 0.92
N SER A 64 9.57 -1.55 2.17
CA SER A 64 10.64 -0.66 2.63
C SER A 64 12.02 -1.30 2.45
N GLU A 65 12.19 -2.53 2.92
CA GLU A 65 13.45 -3.26 2.84
C GLU A 65 13.90 -3.55 1.39
N SER A 66 12.97 -3.70 0.46
CA SER A 66 13.28 -4.11 -0.91
C SER A 66 13.33 -2.97 -1.92
N LEU A 67 12.52 -1.93 -1.74
CA LEU A 67 12.32 -0.87 -2.73
C LEU A 67 12.80 0.51 -2.27
N HIS A 68 13.04 0.70 -1.00
CA HIS A 68 13.37 1.99 -0.39
C HIS A 68 12.44 3.12 -0.87
N PRO A 69 11.13 2.99 -0.69
CA PRO A 69 10.16 3.99 -1.15
C PRO A 69 10.11 5.20 -0.23
N SER A 70 9.58 6.31 -0.72
CA SER A 70 9.11 7.37 0.18
C SER A 70 7.84 6.94 0.91
N LYS A 71 7.50 7.64 1.99
CA LYS A 71 6.26 7.39 2.75
C LYS A 71 5.02 7.47 1.86
N GLU A 72 4.95 8.46 0.98
CA GLU A 72 3.84 8.66 0.06
C GLU A 72 3.78 7.54 -0.99
N LYS A 73 4.93 7.16 -1.56
CA LYS A 73 5.02 6.09 -2.54
C LYS A 73 4.62 4.74 -1.95
N LEU A 74 5.05 4.46 -0.72
CA LEU A 74 4.68 3.25 0.00
C LEU A 74 3.16 3.18 0.24
N LYS A 75 2.54 4.29 0.67
CA LYS A 75 1.08 4.37 0.80
C LYS A 75 0.39 4.08 -0.53
N GLU A 76 0.85 4.70 -1.64
CA GLU A 76 0.30 4.44 -2.96
C GLU A 76 0.39 2.96 -3.37
N VAL A 77 1.50 2.29 -3.08
CA VAL A 77 1.68 0.87 -3.35
C VAL A 77 0.68 0.03 -2.54
N LEU A 78 0.54 0.29 -1.26
CA LEU A 78 -0.40 -0.42 -0.40
C LEU A 78 -1.86 -0.27 -0.88
N VAL A 79 -2.26 0.93 -1.29
CA VAL A 79 -3.62 1.17 -1.80
C VAL A 79 -3.82 0.60 -3.20
N ASN A 80 -2.92 0.92 -4.13
CA ASN A 80 -3.15 0.63 -5.55
C ASN A 80 -2.78 -0.79 -5.96
N GLN A 81 -1.75 -1.37 -5.38
CA GLN A 81 -1.27 -2.72 -5.73
C GLN A 81 -1.80 -3.78 -4.76
N GLU A 82 -1.67 -3.56 -3.46
CA GLU A 82 -2.10 -4.50 -2.44
C GLU A 82 -3.59 -4.40 -2.10
N LYS A 83 -4.27 -3.33 -2.56
CA LYS A 83 -5.71 -3.09 -2.38
C LYS A 83 -6.17 -2.88 -0.95
N PHE A 84 -5.27 -2.45 -0.08
CA PHE A 84 -5.67 -2.03 1.26
C PHE A 84 -6.50 -0.74 1.20
N PRO A 85 -7.50 -0.59 2.08
CA PRO A 85 -8.19 0.68 2.28
C PRO A 85 -7.20 1.81 2.60
N GLU A 86 -7.50 3.03 2.18
CA GLU A 86 -6.60 4.17 2.36
C GLU A 86 -6.23 4.41 3.84
N GLU A 87 -7.20 4.24 4.74
CA GLU A 87 -7.01 4.40 6.19
C GLU A 87 -6.04 3.34 6.75
N VAL A 88 -6.15 2.11 6.28
CA VAL A 88 -5.29 0.99 6.67
C VAL A 88 -3.87 1.20 6.14
N ALA A 89 -3.74 1.66 4.89
CA ALA A 89 -2.44 2.00 4.31
C ALA A 89 -1.78 3.19 5.02
N GLN A 90 -2.57 4.20 5.38
CA GLN A 90 -2.09 5.33 6.17
C GLN A 90 -1.60 4.88 7.56
N TYR A 91 -2.39 4.03 8.24
CA TYR A 91 -1.98 3.43 9.50
C TYR A 91 -0.63 2.72 9.37
N ALA A 92 -0.45 1.90 8.33
CA ALA A 92 0.77 1.14 8.12
C ALA A 92 2.00 2.05 7.94
N VAL A 93 1.92 3.10 7.11
CA VAL A 93 3.05 4.00 6.89
C VAL A 93 3.33 4.94 8.07
N ASP A 94 2.33 5.22 8.90
CA ASP A 94 2.50 6.04 10.12
C ASP A 94 3.10 5.26 11.28
N ASN A 95 2.89 3.94 11.32
CA ASN A 95 3.41 3.05 12.35
C ASN A 95 4.64 2.24 11.89
N LEU A 96 5.11 2.46 10.67
CA LEU A 96 6.32 1.83 10.17
C LEU A 96 7.55 2.49 10.81
N GLU A 97 8.32 1.69 11.54
CA GLU A 97 9.54 2.14 12.21
C GLU A 97 10.72 2.17 11.23
N VAL A 98 10.76 3.20 10.37
CA VAL A 98 11.85 3.44 9.43
C VAL A 98 12.30 4.90 9.47
N ASN A 99 13.53 5.14 9.07
CA ASN A 99 14.05 6.49 8.88
C ASN A 99 13.91 6.88 7.40
N TRP A 100 12.93 7.70 7.08
CA TRP A 100 12.64 8.11 5.71
C TRP A 100 13.82 8.82 5.02
N LYS A 101 14.71 9.47 5.77
CA LYS A 101 15.95 10.05 5.23
C LYS A 101 16.94 8.98 4.78
N GLU A 102 17.04 7.88 5.54
CA GLU A 102 17.87 6.74 5.15
C GLU A 102 17.27 5.98 3.97
N GLU A 103 15.93 5.88 3.88
CA GLU A 103 15.26 5.33 2.70
C GLU A 103 15.56 6.17 1.46
N ALA A 104 15.53 7.50 1.57
CA ALA A 104 15.89 8.39 0.48
C ALA A 104 17.37 8.22 0.07
N LEU A 105 18.28 8.06 1.04
CA LEU A 105 19.70 7.81 0.77
C LEU A 105 19.92 6.46 0.07
N ALA A 106 19.26 5.41 0.54
CA ALA A 106 19.36 4.10 -0.08
C ALA A 106 18.83 4.13 -1.53
N LYS A 107 17.70 4.82 -1.76
CA LYS A 107 17.15 5.05 -3.10
C LYS A 107 18.10 5.83 -4.00
N ALA A 108 18.67 6.90 -3.47
CA ALA A 108 19.62 7.72 -4.21
C ALA A 108 20.88 6.93 -4.63
N LYS A 109 21.43 6.10 -3.73
CA LYS A 109 22.55 5.20 -4.04
C LYS A 109 22.20 4.23 -5.16
N SER A 110 21.03 3.58 -5.07
CA SER A 110 20.56 2.67 -6.11
C SER A 110 20.47 3.36 -7.48
N PHE A 111 19.95 4.58 -7.55
CA PHE A 111 19.90 5.34 -8.80
C PHE A 111 21.26 5.81 -9.28
N GLN A 112 22.18 6.16 -8.38
CA GLN A 112 23.53 6.52 -8.74
C GLN A 112 24.28 5.33 -9.35
N GLU A 113 24.15 4.15 -8.75
CA GLU A 113 24.80 2.92 -9.21
C GLU A 113 24.21 2.40 -10.52
N THR A 114 22.89 2.48 -10.70
CA THR A 114 22.21 1.92 -11.87
C THR A 114 22.10 2.88 -13.04
N LEU A 115 21.86 4.16 -12.77
CA LEU A 115 21.55 5.18 -13.78
C LEU A 115 22.65 6.22 -13.93
N HIS A 116 23.65 6.23 -13.03
CA HIS A 116 24.77 7.19 -13.03
C HIS A 116 24.31 8.66 -13.11
N LEU A 117 23.25 9.00 -12.38
CA LEU A 117 22.66 10.35 -12.38
C LEU A 117 23.57 11.34 -11.63
N SER A 118 23.59 12.59 -12.09
CA SER A 118 24.16 13.70 -11.33
C SER A 118 23.32 14.03 -10.09
N ASN A 119 23.91 14.68 -9.09
CA ASN A 119 23.20 15.06 -7.85
C ASN A 119 21.95 15.91 -8.13
N GLU A 120 22.00 16.81 -9.11
CA GLU A 120 20.86 17.62 -9.52
C GLU A 120 19.71 16.76 -10.04
N LYS A 121 20.03 15.78 -10.90
CA LYS A 121 19.05 14.85 -11.43
C LYS A 121 18.52 13.91 -10.38
N LEU A 122 19.36 13.46 -9.45
CA LEU A 122 18.95 12.63 -8.32
C LEU A 122 17.94 13.39 -7.44
N THR A 123 18.22 14.65 -7.12
CA THR A 123 17.30 15.51 -6.35
C THR A 123 15.94 15.61 -7.04
N ASP A 124 15.96 15.88 -8.34
CA ASP A 124 14.72 16.01 -9.13
C ASP A 124 13.91 14.70 -9.14
N VAL A 125 14.56 13.57 -9.37
CA VAL A 125 13.91 12.25 -9.38
C VAL A 125 13.37 11.88 -8.00
N LEU A 126 14.15 12.09 -6.94
CA LEU A 126 13.72 11.78 -5.58
C LEU A 126 12.48 12.56 -5.17
N VAL A 127 12.42 13.85 -5.49
CA VAL A 127 11.29 14.71 -5.11
C VAL A 127 10.08 14.50 -6.04
N ASN A 128 10.28 14.57 -7.34
CA ASN A 128 9.16 14.62 -8.29
C ASN A 128 8.64 13.24 -8.70
N SER A 129 9.53 12.23 -8.80
CA SER A 129 9.14 10.88 -9.22
C SER A 129 8.92 9.94 -8.04
N GLU A 130 9.83 9.95 -7.07
CA GLU A 130 9.77 9.07 -5.90
C GLU A 130 9.02 9.67 -4.71
N LYS A 131 8.64 10.95 -4.80
CA LYS A 131 7.81 11.67 -3.80
C LYS A 131 8.42 11.76 -2.41
N PHE A 132 9.76 11.77 -2.33
CA PHE A 132 10.43 12.15 -1.10
C PHE A 132 10.25 13.64 -0.83
N THR A 133 10.24 14.04 0.42
CA THR A 133 10.27 15.45 0.78
C THR A 133 11.61 16.06 0.34
N LYS A 134 11.62 17.38 0.17
CA LYS A 134 12.86 18.10 -0.17
C LYS A 134 13.96 17.90 0.87
N GLU A 135 13.58 17.79 2.14
CA GLU A 135 14.51 17.57 3.26
C GLU A 135 15.13 16.17 3.21
N GLU A 136 14.32 15.14 2.90
CA GLU A 136 14.79 13.77 2.74
C GLU A 136 15.73 13.64 1.52
N ALA A 137 15.33 14.24 0.40
CA ALA A 137 16.16 14.25 -0.81
C ALA A 137 17.48 14.99 -0.58
N GLN A 138 17.47 16.16 0.08
CA GLN A 138 18.67 16.90 0.40
C GLN A 138 19.60 16.09 1.33
N TYR A 139 19.04 15.48 2.38
CA TYR A 139 19.80 14.57 3.24
C TYR A 139 20.47 13.45 2.44
N ALA A 140 19.74 12.84 1.51
CA ALA A 140 20.26 11.79 0.67
C ALA A 140 21.47 12.28 -0.16
N ILE A 141 21.35 13.43 -0.81
CA ILE A 141 22.43 14.02 -1.64
C ILE A 141 23.66 14.38 -0.81
N ASP A 142 23.47 14.98 0.36
CA ASP A 142 24.55 15.39 1.25
C ASP A 142 25.35 14.18 1.82
N ASN A 143 24.72 13.02 1.89
CA ASN A 143 25.31 11.79 2.41
C ASN A 143 25.69 10.76 1.34
N LEU A 144 25.52 11.06 0.05
CA LEU A 144 26.07 10.27 -1.05
C LEU A 144 27.61 10.38 -1.03
N LYS A 145 28.26 9.23 -1.07
CA LYS A 145 29.73 9.12 -1.13
C LYS A 145 30.15 8.52 -2.45
#